data_43c1cc1414e9f4e4c0340ee38e03654b
#
_entry.id   43c1cc1414e9f4e4c0340ee38e03654b
#
_cell.length_a   1.000
_cell.length_b   1.000
_cell.length_c   1.000
_cell.angle_alpha   90.00
_cell.angle_beta   90.00
_cell.angle_gamma   90.00
#
_symmetry.space_group_name_H-M   'P 1'
#
loop_
_entity.id
_entity.type
_entity.pdbx_description
1 polymer ?
#
loop_
_entity_poly.entity_id
_entity_poly.type
_entity_poly.pdbx_seq_one_letter_code
_entity_poly.pdbx_strand_id
1 'polypeptide(L)'
;PTYQIKHYSVNDGMSQGIVQTIIQDKKGFLWFGTWNGLNKFDGYTFKNYKTSYKDAYILNTNRISQIAETKYGDIWCQVYDGRVYMFDNQTEKFIDVLSSVAESMIVNNYADHIYTLSKGVSWITFQNECVTVRIDDQLCKQGKGITLYSAFKQNLKGDKIYTVFEDSEGDEWILTNKGISIVGKKQVDSDFPFQYIKEADGIIYLVSQSDKLASYNFKSRQFK
;
A
#
# COMPACT_ATOMS: atom_id res chain seq x y z
N PRO A 1 -4.10 7.38 -35.78
CA PRO A 1 -4.54 6.18 -35.03
C PRO A 1 -6.01 6.33 -34.70
N THR A 2 -6.81 5.33 -35.08
CA THR A 2 -8.23 5.24 -34.74
C THR A 2 -8.34 4.57 -33.38
N TYR A 3 -8.84 5.29 -32.37
CA TYR A 3 -9.11 4.72 -31.06
C TYR A 3 -10.50 4.07 -31.07
N GLN A 4 -10.60 2.86 -30.53
CA GLN A 4 -11.89 2.21 -30.24
C GLN A 4 -12.18 2.35 -28.76
N ILE A 5 -13.37 2.86 -28.42
CA ILE A 5 -13.85 2.94 -27.05
C ILE A 5 -14.80 1.75 -26.83
N LYS A 6 -14.51 0.94 -25.82
CA LYS A 6 -15.37 -0.15 -25.38
C LYS A 6 -15.86 0.15 -23.96
N HIS A 7 -17.17 0.10 -23.78
CA HIS A 7 -17.80 0.28 -22.48
C HIS A 7 -18.04 -1.05 -21.82
N TYR A 8 -17.78 -1.14 -20.54
CA TYR A 8 -18.08 -2.29 -19.70
C TYR A 8 -18.94 -1.86 -18.52
N SER A 9 -19.90 -2.69 -18.17
CA SER A 9 -20.91 -2.43 -17.16
C SER A 9 -21.21 -3.68 -16.33
N VAL A 10 -22.18 -3.56 -15.45
CA VAL A 10 -22.73 -4.71 -14.69
C VAL A 10 -23.29 -5.77 -15.61
N ASN A 11 -23.82 -5.37 -16.79
CA ASN A 11 -24.37 -6.31 -17.79
C ASN A 11 -23.28 -7.16 -18.46
N ASP A 12 -22.02 -6.71 -18.41
CA ASP A 12 -20.87 -7.43 -18.92
C ASP A 12 -20.20 -8.32 -17.85
N GLY A 13 -20.78 -8.39 -16.64
CA GLY A 13 -20.35 -9.26 -15.56
C GLY A 13 -19.59 -8.56 -14.42
N MET A 14 -19.42 -7.23 -14.46
CA MET A 14 -18.85 -6.48 -13.36
C MET A 14 -19.78 -6.50 -12.13
N SER A 15 -19.26 -6.66 -10.93
CA SER A 15 -20.06 -6.78 -9.70
C SER A 15 -20.82 -5.50 -9.32
N GLN A 16 -20.29 -4.33 -9.70
CA GLN A 16 -20.87 -3.02 -9.43
C GLN A 16 -20.28 -1.97 -10.37
N GLY A 17 -21.09 -0.99 -10.80
CA GLY A 17 -20.68 0.08 -11.72
C GLY A 17 -19.85 1.20 -11.06
N ILE A 18 -19.83 1.30 -9.72
CA ILE A 18 -18.99 2.29 -9.00
C ILE A 18 -17.61 1.68 -8.77
N VAL A 19 -16.67 2.06 -9.63
CA VAL A 19 -15.25 1.67 -9.55
C VAL A 19 -14.48 2.75 -8.82
N GLN A 20 -13.76 2.38 -7.74
CA GLN A 20 -12.94 3.28 -6.93
C GLN A 20 -11.48 3.25 -7.33
N THR A 21 -11.00 2.09 -7.78
CA THR A 21 -9.58 1.87 -8.08
C THR A 21 -9.41 0.82 -9.15
N ILE A 22 -8.39 1.00 -9.97
CA ILE A 22 -8.03 0.09 -11.07
C ILE A 22 -6.52 -0.09 -11.05
N ILE A 23 -6.05 -1.32 -11.16
CA ILE A 23 -4.66 -1.67 -11.43
C ILE A 23 -4.55 -2.71 -12.54
N GLN A 24 -3.42 -2.75 -13.22
CA GLN A 24 -3.04 -3.87 -14.07
C GLN A 24 -1.96 -4.67 -13.36
N ASP A 25 -2.18 -5.99 -13.19
CA ASP A 25 -1.19 -6.86 -12.58
C ASP A 25 -0.06 -7.22 -13.56
N LYS A 26 1.01 -7.81 -13.03
CA LYS A 26 2.20 -8.22 -13.80
C LYS A 26 1.90 -9.27 -14.87
N LYS A 27 0.75 -9.95 -14.79
CA LYS A 27 0.28 -10.93 -15.78
C LYS A 27 -0.61 -10.29 -16.85
N GLY A 28 -0.90 -8.99 -16.73
CA GLY A 28 -1.71 -8.23 -17.67
C GLY A 28 -3.21 -8.20 -17.36
N PHE A 29 -3.69 -8.86 -16.30
CA PHE A 29 -5.08 -8.78 -15.87
C PHE A 29 -5.39 -7.40 -15.28
N LEU A 30 -6.58 -6.88 -15.54
CA LEU A 30 -7.07 -5.69 -14.87
C LEU A 30 -7.86 -6.07 -13.61
N TRP A 31 -7.58 -5.36 -12.53
CA TRP A 31 -8.27 -5.52 -11.26
C TRP A 31 -9.02 -4.24 -10.93
N PHE A 32 -10.26 -4.39 -10.49
CA PHE A 32 -11.15 -3.29 -10.16
C PHE A 32 -11.64 -3.44 -8.73
N GLY A 33 -11.33 -2.48 -7.88
CA GLY A 33 -11.97 -2.33 -6.58
C GLY A 33 -13.27 -1.56 -6.72
N THR A 34 -14.37 -2.18 -6.34
CA THR A 34 -15.71 -1.62 -6.48
C THR A 34 -16.44 -1.54 -5.13
N TRP A 35 -17.61 -0.92 -5.12
CA TRP A 35 -18.48 -0.93 -3.95
C TRP A 35 -19.11 -2.30 -3.65
N ASN A 36 -18.89 -3.31 -4.48
CA ASN A 36 -19.40 -4.65 -4.26
C ASN A 36 -18.38 -5.75 -4.60
N GLY A 37 -17.16 -5.58 -4.10
CA GLY A 37 -16.11 -6.58 -4.21
C GLY A 37 -14.99 -6.22 -5.16
N LEU A 38 -14.05 -7.16 -5.25
CA LEU A 38 -12.90 -7.14 -6.14
C LEU A 38 -13.27 -7.85 -7.44
N ASN A 39 -12.94 -7.26 -8.58
CA ASN A 39 -13.19 -7.83 -9.88
C ASN A 39 -11.88 -8.01 -10.63
N LYS A 40 -11.69 -9.16 -11.25
CA LYS A 40 -10.58 -9.46 -12.15
C LYS A 40 -11.10 -9.55 -13.57
N PHE A 41 -10.44 -8.92 -14.53
CA PHE A 41 -10.80 -8.91 -15.93
C PHE A 41 -9.64 -9.42 -16.78
N ASP A 42 -9.92 -10.39 -17.63
CA ASP A 42 -8.94 -11.04 -18.51
C ASP A 42 -8.91 -10.48 -19.95
N GLY A 43 -9.64 -9.40 -20.20
CA GLY A 43 -9.84 -8.82 -21.52
C GLY A 43 -11.18 -9.23 -22.15
N TYR A 44 -11.85 -10.25 -21.63
CA TYR A 44 -13.10 -10.81 -22.16
C TYR A 44 -14.19 -10.91 -21.09
N THR A 45 -13.84 -11.42 -19.91
CA THR A 45 -14.80 -11.75 -18.84
C THR A 45 -14.37 -11.16 -17.49
N PHE A 46 -15.38 -10.88 -16.65
CA PHE A 46 -15.15 -10.49 -15.26
C PHE A 46 -15.32 -11.69 -14.33
N LYS A 47 -14.37 -11.88 -13.43
CA LYS A 47 -14.49 -12.76 -12.29
C LYS A 47 -14.58 -11.92 -11.01
N ASN A 48 -15.62 -12.17 -10.20
CA ASN A 48 -15.98 -11.35 -9.05
C ASN A 48 -15.61 -12.08 -7.76
N TYR A 49 -14.97 -11.36 -6.84
CA TYR A 49 -14.61 -11.85 -5.52
C TYR A 49 -15.23 -10.94 -4.47
N LYS A 50 -16.10 -11.51 -3.66
CA LYS A 50 -16.78 -10.82 -2.55
C LYS A 50 -17.12 -11.84 -1.48
N THR A 51 -17.22 -11.38 -0.23
CA THR A 51 -17.73 -12.24 0.83
C THR A 51 -19.24 -12.33 0.75
N SER A 52 -19.75 -13.52 0.90
CA SER A 52 -21.19 -13.76 1.07
C SER A 52 -21.55 -13.64 2.56
N TYR A 53 -22.85 -13.49 2.85
CA TYR A 53 -23.36 -13.44 4.23
C TYR A 53 -23.06 -14.72 5.04
N LYS A 54 -22.70 -15.81 4.36
CA LYS A 54 -22.29 -17.08 4.96
C LYS A 54 -20.80 -17.15 5.30
N ASP A 55 -19.98 -16.30 4.67
CA ASP A 55 -18.52 -16.24 4.84
C ASP A 55 -18.12 -15.07 5.75
N ALA A 56 -18.89 -14.80 6.79
CA ALA A 56 -18.90 -13.60 7.64
C ALA A 56 -17.57 -13.25 8.34
N TYR A 57 -16.51 -14.00 8.07
CA TYR A 57 -15.25 -13.85 8.82
C TYR A 57 -14.11 -13.22 8.03
N ILE A 58 -14.31 -12.80 6.77
CA ILE A 58 -13.18 -12.40 5.94
C ILE A 58 -13.22 -10.91 5.61
N LEU A 59 -14.22 -10.39 4.94
CA LEU A 59 -14.39 -8.94 4.76
C LEU A 59 -15.58 -8.47 5.58
N ASN A 60 -15.40 -7.43 6.37
CA ASN A 60 -16.53 -6.81 7.06
C ASN A 60 -17.43 -5.98 6.13
N THR A 61 -16.91 -5.58 4.98
CA THR A 61 -17.67 -4.92 3.91
C THR A 61 -17.07 -5.23 2.54
N ASN A 62 -17.93 -5.34 1.53
CA ASN A 62 -17.48 -5.52 0.14
C ASN A 62 -17.09 -4.21 -0.57
N ARG A 63 -17.19 -3.05 0.09
CA ARG A 63 -16.82 -1.77 -0.50
C ARG A 63 -15.32 -1.58 -0.47
N ILE A 64 -14.66 -1.77 -1.62
CA ILE A 64 -13.21 -1.63 -1.77
C ILE A 64 -12.89 -0.21 -2.23
N SER A 65 -12.00 0.47 -1.50
CA SER A 65 -11.57 1.85 -1.77
C SER A 65 -10.20 1.93 -2.45
N GLN A 66 -9.27 1.04 -2.11
CA GLN A 66 -7.94 0.98 -2.70
C GLN A 66 -7.50 -0.46 -2.92
N ILE A 67 -6.73 -0.70 -3.98
CA ILE A 67 -6.05 -1.97 -4.22
C ILE A 67 -4.59 -1.74 -4.62
N ALA A 68 -3.71 -2.69 -4.27
CA ALA A 68 -2.31 -2.70 -4.68
C ALA A 68 -1.82 -4.14 -4.88
N GLU A 69 -1.05 -4.39 -5.95
CA GLU A 69 -0.46 -5.71 -6.20
C GLU A 69 0.83 -5.87 -5.43
N THR A 70 1.01 -7.00 -4.74
CA THR A 70 2.26 -7.39 -4.11
C THR A 70 3.28 -7.87 -5.15
N LYS A 71 4.55 -8.04 -4.73
CA LYS A 71 5.56 -8.68 -5.59
C LYS A 71 5.12 -10.06 -6.10
N TYR A 72 4.36 -10.79 -5.32
CA TYR A 72 3.99 -12.19 -5.56
C TYR A 72 2.64 -12.34 -6.28
N GLY A 73 1.99 -11.22 -6.63
CA GLY A 73 0.74 -11.20 -7.38
C GLY A 73 -0.51 -11.34 -6.52
N ASP A 74 -0.38 -11.27 -5.20
CA ASP A 74 -1.52 -11.11 -4.30
C ASP A 74 -1.98 -9.65 -4.32
N ILE A 75 -3.24 -9.41 -3.97
CA ILE A 75 -3.81 -8.06 -4.03
C ILE A 75 -4.16 -7.57 -2.61
N TRP A 76 -3.53 -6.51 -2.18
CA TRP A 76 -4.00 -5.76 -1.02
C TRP A 76 -5.30 -5.05 -1.35
N CYS A 77 -6.27 -5.13 -0.47
CA CYS A 77 -7.57 -4.49 -0.57
C CYS A 77 -7.85 -3.69 0.69
N GLN A 78 -7.93 -2.38 0.56
CA GLN A 78 -8.48 -1.52 1.60
C GLN A 78 -9.98 -1.41 1.40
N VAL A 79 -10.76 -1.60 2.46
CA VAL A 79 -12.22 -1.44 2.43
C VAL A 79 -12.64 -0.10 3.03
N TYR A 80 -13.90 0.28 2.81
CA TYR A 80 -14.44 1.60 3.10
C TYR A 80 -14.32 2.03 4.58
N ASP A 81 -14.29 1.11 5.53
CA ASP A 81 -14.09 1.39 6.95
C ASP A 81 -12.62 1.51 7.35
N GLY A 82 -11.70 1.50 6.37
CA GLY A 82 -10.28 1.67 6.55
C GLY A 82 -9.51 0.40 6.89
N ARG A 83 -10.17 -0.73 7.05
CA ARG A 83 -9.47 -2.02 7.23
C ARG A 83 -8.80 -2.48 5.94
N VAL A 84 -7.77 -3.31 6.09
CA VAL A 84 -6.98 -3.83 4.98
C VAL A 84 -6.93 -5.34 5.04
N TYR A 85 -7.16 -5.96 3.90
CA TYR A 85 -7.14 -7.40 3.69
C TYR A 85 -6.21 -7.74 2.54
N MET A 86 -5.63 -8.95 2.56
CA MET A 86 -4.91 -9.48 1.43
C MET A 86 -5.82 -10.47 0.68
N PHE A 87 -5.99 -10.31 -0.61
CA PHE A 87 -6.55 -11.32 -1.48
C PHE A 87 -5.43 -12.24 -1.97
N ASP A 88 -5.41 -13.46 -1.51
CA ASP A 88 -4.48 -14.50 -1.97
C ASP A 88 -4.92 -15.01 -3.33
N ASN A 89 -4.16 -14.68 -4.36
CA ASN A 89 -4.50 -15.01 -5.75
C ASN A 89 -4.34 -16.52 -6.07
N GLN A 90 -3.71 -17.30 -5.21
CA GLN A 90 -3.60 -18.76 -5.36
C GLN A 90 -4.84 -19.48 -4.83
N THR A 91 -5.29 -19.11 -3.64
CA THR A 91 -6.46 -19.73 -3.00
C THR A 91 -7.76 -19.00 -3.33
N GLU A 92 -7.66 -17.82 -3.94
CA GLU A 92 -8.77 -16.90 -4.26
C GLU A 92 -9.60 -16.51 -3.02
N LYS A 93 -8.92 -16.33 -1.88
CA LYS A 93 -9.54 -15.97 -0.61
C LYS A 93 -8.95 -14.69 -0.05
N PHE A 94 -9.78 -13.94 0.68
CA PHE A 94 -9.30 -12.82 1.48
C PHE A 94 -8.73 -13.32 2.80
N ILE A 95 -7.67 -12.67 3.27
CA ILE A 95 -7.00 -12.94 4.55
C ILE A 95 -6.96 -11.65 5.34
N ASP A 96 -7.43 -11.67 6.59
CA ASP A 96 -7.24 -10.58 7.54
C ASP A 96 -5.85 -10.68 8.16
N VAL A 97 -4.88 -10.04 7.52
CA VAL A 97 -3.47 -10.10 7.92
C VAL A 97 -3.23 -9.34 9.22
N LEU A 98 -3.97 -8.25 9.45
CA LEU A 98 -3.73 -7.34 10.58
C LEU A 98 -4.41 -7.80 11.88
N SER A 99 -5.32 -8.77 11.82
CA SER A 99 -5.99 -9.32 13.02
C SER A 99 -5.01 -9.92 14.05
N SER A 100 -3.82 -10.36 13.59
CA SER A 100 -2.77 -10.89 14.47
C SER A 100 -1.89 -9.81 15.13
N VAL A 101 -2.02 -8.55 14.72
CA VAL A 101 -1.25 -7.44 15.29
C VAL A 101 -1.96 -6.94 16.56
N ALA A 102 -1.20 -6.77 17.65
CA ALA A 102 -1.71 -6.37 18.96
C ALA A 102 -2.67 -5.17 18.85
N GLU A 103 -3.88 -5.42 19.19
CA GLU A 103 -5.11 -4.76 18.78
C GLU A 103 -5.25 -3.27 19.09
N SER A 104 -4.65 -2.76 20.15
CA SER A 104 -4.95 -1.42 20.64
C SER A 104 -4.45 -0.28 19.75
N MET A 105 -3.43 -0.53 18.93
CA MET A 105 -2.79 0.50 18.10
C MET A 105 -3.33 0.56 16.66
N ILE A 106 -4.05 -0.46 16.19
CA ILE A 106 -4.50 -0.56 14.79
C ILE A 106 -6.02 -0.59 14.66
N VAL A 107 -6.73 -1.10 15.66
CA VAL A 107 -8.17 -1.41 15.60
C VAL A 107 -9.07 -0.22 15.30
N ASN A 108 -8.65 0.99 15.63
CA ASN A 108 -9.45 2.21 15.42
C ASN A 108 -8.86 3.14 14.35
N ASN A 109 -7.85 2.70 13.61
CA ASN A 109 -7.16 3.55 12.67
C ASN A 109 -7.48 3.16 11.23
N TYR A 110 -7.96 4.13 10.46
CA TYR A 110 -8.16 4.00 9.03
C TYR A 110 -6.80 3.94 8.32
N ALA A 111 -6.58 2.91 7.53
CA ALA A 111 -5.44 2.89 6.62
C ALA A 111 -5.53 4.08 5.66
N ASP A 112 -4.39 4.70 5.40
CA ASP A 112 -4.27 5.86 4.52
C ASP A 112 -3.72 5.42 3.16
N HIS A 113 -2.57 4.74 3.17
CA HIS A 113 -1.91 4.27 1.96
C HIS A 113 -1.31 2.89 2.13
N ILE A 114 -1.30 2.14 1.02
CA ILE A 114 -0.64 0.85 0.87
C ILE A 114 0.49 1.00 -0.15
N TYR A 115 1.71 0.78 0.28
CA TYR A 115 2.91 0.79 -0.57
C TYR A 115 3.41 -0.64 -0.74
N THR A 116 3.56 -1.10 -1.98
CA THR A 116 4.12 -2.42 -2.30
C THR A 116 5.51 -2.26 -2.90
N LEU A 117 6.50 -2.92 -2.30
CA LEU A 117 7.91 -2.77 -2.65
C LEU A 117 8.43 -3.97 -3.44
N SER A 118 9.53 -3.75 -4.18
CA SER A 118 10.08 -4.74 -5.11
C SER A 118 10.61 -5.99 -4.42
N LYS A 119 11.03 -5.87 -3.15
CA LYS A 119 11.56 -6.99 -2.35
C LYS A 119 10.48 -7.91 -1.76
N GLY A 120 9.21 -7.66 -2.02
CA GLY A 120 8.09 -8.43 -1.45
C GLY A 120 7.75 -8.02 -0.04
N VAL A 121 7.82 -6.74 0.18
CA VAL A 121 7.45 -6.05 1.41
C VAL A 121 6.36 -5.05 1.08
N SER A 122 5.35 -4.97 1.92
CA SER A 122 4.33 -3.92 1.86
C SER A 122 4.36 -3.07 3.12
N TRP A 123 4.03 -1.80 2.96
CA TRP A 123 3.85 -0.86 4.06
C TRP A 123 2.42 -0.35 4.06
N ILE A 124 1.79 -0.31 5.23
CA ILE A 124 0.47 0.26 5.44
C ILE A 124 0.60 1.40 6.43
N THR A 125 0.27 2.60 6.00
CA THR A 125 0.23 3.81 6.84
C THR A 125 -1.19 4.08 7.33
N PHE A 126 -1.35 4.79 8.44
CA PHE A 126 -2.63 5.08 9.07
C PHE A 126 -2.82 6.58 9.29
N GLN A 127 -4.08 7.06 9.18
CA GLN A 127 -4.39 8.49 9.13
C GLN A 127 -4.11 9.26 10.42
N ASN A 128 -4.34 8.66 11.56
CA ASN A 128 -4.46 9.40 12.82
C ASN A 128 -3.36 9.12 13.83
N GLU A 129 -2.36 8.33 13.50
CA GLU A 129 -1.33 7.99 14.46
C GLU A 129 0.05 7.80 13.83
N CYS A 130 1.03 8.01 14.68
CA CYS A 130 2.43 7.74 14.51
C CYS A 130 2.74 6.26 14.28
N VAL A 131 1.86 5.52 13.62
CA VAL A 131 1.97 4.08 13.47
C VAL A 131 1.93 3.70 12.00
N THR A 132 2.84 2.84 11.60
CA THR A 132 2.80 2.18 10.30
C THR A 132 3.22 0.73 10.47
N VAL A 133 2.78 -0.11 9.57
CA VAL A 133 3.08 -1.54 9.59
C VAL A 133 3.87 -1.91 8.36
N ARG A 134 5.02 -2.55 8.59
CA ARG A 134 5.83 -3.20 7.57
C ARG A 134 5.51 -4.68 7.55
N ILE A 135 5.21 -5.21 6.40
CA ILE A 135 4.71 -6.56 6.21
C ILE A 135 5.58 -7.30 5.19
N ASP A 136 6.07 -8.47 5.54
CA ASP A 136 6.59 -9.44 4.58
C ASP A 136 5.40 -10.13 3.89
N ASP A 137 5.25 -9.93 2.60
CA ASP A 137 4.09 -10.36 1.82
C ASP A 137 3.91 -11.89 1.74
N GLN A 138 4.98 -12.67 1.96
CA GLN A 138 4.88 -14.14 2.01
C GLN A 138 4.58 -14.64 3.42
N LEU A 139 5.30 -14.12 4.41
CA LEU A 139 5.18 -14.60 5.78
C LEU A 139 3.86 -14.16 6.43
N CYS A 140 3.28 -13.05 6.00
CA CYS A 140 2.03 -12.53 6.58
C CYS A 140 0.84 -13.47 6.40
N LYS A 141 0.82 -14.29 5.35
CA LYS A 141 -0.21 -15.33 5.15
C LYS A 141 -0.21 -16.39 6.27
N GLN A 142 0.88 -16.48 7.03
CA GLN A 142 1.04 -17.38 8.18
C GLN A 142 0.96 -16.62 9.52
N GLY A 143 0.56 -15.35 9.50
CA GLY A 143 0.54 -14.50 10.69
C GLY A 143 1.92 -14.09 11.20
N LYS A 144 2.94 -14.07 10.33
CA LYS A 144 4.33 -13.74 10.63
C LYS A 144 4.83 -12.58 9.77
N GLY A 145 6.03 -12.07 10.05
CA GLY A 145 6.66 -11.06 9.20
C GLY A 145 6.01 -9.67 9.26
N ILE A 146 5.28 -9.36 10.33
CA ILE A 146 4.61 -8.08 10.53
C ILE A 146 5.37 -7.31 11.61
N THR A 147 5.82 -6.11 11.26
CA THR A 147 6.59 -5.24 12.17
C THR A 147 5.91 -3.88 12.29
N LEU A 148 5.61 -3.50 13.53
CA LEU A 148 5.03 -2.20 13.85
C LEU A 148 6.13 -1.15 14.01
N TYR A 149 5.99 -0.04 13.30
CA TYR A 149 6.84 1.14 13.42
C TYR A 149 6.04 2.29 14.02
N SER A 150 6.60 2.97 15.00
CA SER A 150 5.99 4.13 15.63
C SER A 150 7.02 5.01 16.32
N ALA A 151 6.68 6.27 16.56
CA ALA A 151 7.49 7.17 17.36
C ALA A 151 7.64 6.66 18.82
N PHE A 152 6.63 6.00 19.37
CA PHE A 152 6.66 5.41 20.72
C PHE A 152 7.68 4.27 20.85
N LYS A 153 7.88 3.48 19.79
CA LYS A 153 8.89 2.42 19.75
C LYS A 153 10.28 2.94 19.40
N GLN A 154 10.43 4.25 19.17
CA GLN A 154 11.69 4.91 18.76
C GLN A 154 12.33 4.32 17.49
N ASN A 155 11.56 3.58 16.69
CA ASN A 155 12.02 3.03 15.44
C ASN A 155 11.51 3.82 14.22
N LEU A 156 10.73 4.88 14.46
CA LEU A 156 10.28 5.86 13.47
C LEU A 156 10.43 7.25 14.05
N LYS A 157 10.94 8.19 13.24
CA LYS A 157 11.00 9.59 13.58
C LYS A 157 9.73 10.30 13.13
N GLY A 158 9.13 11.12 14.03
CA GLY A 158 7.91 11.86 13.73
C GLY A 158 6.62 11.09 14.02
N ASP A 159 5.52 11.78 13.83
CA ASP A 159 4.18 11.36 14.18
C ASP A 159 3.18 11.44 12.99
N LYS A 160 3.67 11.85 11.84
CA LYS A 160 2.92 11.81 10.57
C LYS A 160 3.83 11.31 9.46
N ILE A 161 3.40 10.26 8.77
CA ILE A 161 4.11 9.73 7.60
C ILE A 161 3.51 10.39 6.36
N TYR A 162 4.38 10.88 5.48
CA TYR A 162 3.99 11.45 4.21
C TYR A 162 4.09 10.47 3.07
N THR A 163 5.15 9.66 3.05
CA THR A 163 5.33 8.64 2.02
C THR A 163 6.33 7.58 2.45
N VAL A 164 6.22 6.42 1.82
CA VAL A 164 7.21 5.33 1.84
C VAL A 164 7.71 5.12 0.42
N PHE A 165 9.01 4.95 0.26
CA PHE A 165 9.67 4.81 -1.03
C PHE A 165 10.79 3.77 -0.95
N GLU A 166 10.96 2.98 -2.01
CA GLU A 166 12.11 2.08 -2.18
C GLU A 166 13.01 2.63 -3.28
N ASP A 167 14.29 2.81 -2.97
CA ASP A 167 15.27 3.25 -3.95
C ASP A 167 15.83 2.08 -4.78
N SER A 168 16.64 2.40 -5.78
CA SER A 168 17.25 1.39 -6.66
C SER A 168 18.26 0.47 -5.96
N GLU A 169 18.80 0.84 -4.80
CA GLU A 169 19.62 -0.01 -3.93
C GLU A 169 18.75 -0.91 -3.04
N GLY A 170 17.43 -0.67 -3.03
CA GLY A 170 16.43 -1.37 -2.24
C GLY A 170 16.37 -0.94 -0.80
N ASP A 171 16.79 0.28 -0.50
CA ASP A 171 16.59 0.89 0.80
C ASP A 171 15.16 1.43 0.91
N GLU A 172 14.56 1.21 2.08
CA GLU A 172 13.20 1.66 2.37
C GLU A 172 13.26 3.01 3.09
N TRP A 173 12.75 4.05 2.44
CA TRP A 173 12.73 5.43 2.94
C TRP A 173 11.34 5.77 3.46
N ILE A 174 11.27 6.36 4.65
CA ILE A 174 10.03 6.83 5.26
C ILE A 174 10.18 8.33 5.53
N LEU A 175 9.38 9.13 4.84
CA LEU A 175 9.34 10.57 5.03
C LEU A 175 8.27 10.92 6.05
N THR A 176 8.66 11.71 7.05
CA THR A 176 7.78 12.10 8.15
C THR A 176 7.80 13.62 8.36
N ASN A 177 6.92 14.09 9.23
CA ASN A 177 6.89 15.50 9.63
C ASN A 177 8.09 15.95 10.48
N LYS A 178 8.97 15.04 10.91
CA LYS A 178 10.16 15.34 11.72
C LYS A 178 11.47 14.88 11.10
N GLY A 179 11.44 14.42 9.86
CA GLY A 179 12.62 14.03 9.13
C GLY A 179 12.45 12.77 8.29
N ILE A 180 13.56 12.11 8.02
CA ILE A 180 13.65 10.96 7.14
C ILE A 180 14.15 9.78 7.93
N SER A 181 13.48 8.65 7.84
CA SER A 181 13.94 7.36 8.37
C SER A 181 14.29 6.44 7.20
N ILE A 182 15.46 5.82 7.25
CA ILE A 182 15.85 4.76 6.31
C ILE A 182 15.91 3.47 7.12
N VAL A 183 15.11 2.48 6.75
CA VAL A 183 14.96 1.24 7.53
C VAL A 183 16.31 0.53 7.67
N GLY A 184 16.66 0.17 8.91
CA GLY A 184 17.94 -0.47 9.23
C GLY A 184 19.17 0.45 9.15
N LYS A 185 18.99 1.75 8.87
CA LYS A 185 20.06 2.74 8.79
C LYS A 185 19.81 3.91 9.75
N LYS A 186 20.76 4.86 9.76
CA LYS A 186 20.66 6.06 10.60
C LYS A 186 19.48 6.94 10.15
N GLN A 187 18.73 7.43 11.12
CA GLN A 187 17.72 8.47 10.88
C GLN A 187 18.39 9.80 10.55
N VAL A 188 17.81 10.55 9.64
CA VAL A 188 18.27 11.87 9.22
C VAL A 188 17.31 12.92 9.72
N ASP A 189 17.82 13.85 10.52
CA ASP A 189 17.06 15.02 10.91
C ASP A 189 16.92 15.99 9.74
N SER A 190 15.78 16.61 9.62
CA SER A 190 15.53 17.66 8.64
C SER A 190 14.84 18.85 9.33
N ASP A 191 15.33 20.05 9.05
CA ASP A 191 14.73 21.30 9.54
C ASP A 191 13.34 21.56 8.97
N PHE A 192 12.98 20.85 7.88
CA PHE A 192 11.66 20.91 7.25
C PHE A 192 11.20 19.53 6.79
N PRO A 193 9.88 19.28 6.81
CA PRO A 193 9.33 18.01 6.40
C PRO A 193 9.34 17.88 4.88
N PHE A 194 10.00 16.85 4.35
CA PHE A 194 9.86 16.44 2.97
C PHE A 194 8.62 15.57 2.79
N GLN A 195 7.87 15.82 1.73
CA GLN A 195 6.63 15.10 1.44
C GLN A 195 6.72 14.25 0.19
N TYR A 196 7.57 14.66 -0.75
CA TYR A 196 7.74 13.97 -2.03
C TYR A 196 9.18 13.50 -2.16
N ILE A 197 9.31 12.30 -2.74
CA ILE A 197 10.59 11.66 -3.00
C ILE A 197 10.55 11.02 -4.39
N LYS A 198 11.64 11.15 -5.14
CA LYS A 198 11.82 10.51 -6.43
C LYS A 198 13.29 10.24 -6.66
N GLU A 199 13.60 9.09 -7.24
CA GLU A 199 14.92 8.78 -7.75
C GLU A 199 14.99 9.05 -9.26
N ALA A 200 16.09 9.68 -9.68
CA ALA A 200 16.45 9.85 -11.07
C ALA A 200 17.98 9.88 -11.19
N ASP A 201 18.54 9.15 -12.15
CA ASP A 201 19.98 9.10 -12.48
C ASP A 201 20.89 8.83 -11.27
N GLY A 202 20.45 7.97 -10.33
CA GLY A 202 21.19 7.61 -9.11
C GLY A 202 21.24 8.74 -8.08
N ILE A 203 20.28 9.65 -8.12
CA ILE A 203 20.08 10.72 -7.15
C ILE A 203 18.66 10.66 -6.63
N ILE A 204 18.50 10.70 -5.31
CA ILE A 204 17.22 10.88 -4.66
C ILE A 204 16.93 12.38 -4.56
N TYR A 205 15.80 12.82 -5.05
CA TYR A 205 15.27 14.16 -4.92
C TYR A 205 14.15 14.17 -3.89
N LEU A 206 14.21 15.15 -3.00
CA LEU A 206 13.25 15.34 -1.90
C LEU A 206 12.68 16.74 -1.99
N VAL A 207 11.36 16.86 -1.94
CA VAL A 207 10.65 18.14 -2.01
C VAL A 207 9.75 18.32 -0.81
N SER A 208 9.85 19.46 -0.15
CA SER A 208 8.96 19.87 0.93
C SER A 208 7.74 20.65 0.41
N GLN A 209 6.72 20.77 1.25
CA GLN A 209 5.55 21.61 0.95
C GLN A 209 5.89 23.12 0.86
N SER A 210 7.01 23.55 1.44
CA SER A 210 7.51 24.92 1.44
C SER A 210 8.54 25.17 0.34
N ASP A 211 8.47 24.42 -0.77
CA ASP A 211 9.33 24.54 -1.96
C ASP A 211 10.84 24.38 -1.69
N LYS A 212 11.19 23.68 -0.60
CA LYS A 212 12.58 23.29 -0.36
C LYS A 212 12.90 22.02 -1.14
N LEU A 213 14.02 22.03 -1.83
CA LEU A 213 14.57 20.91 -2.57
C LEU A 213 15.84 20.44 -1.88
N ALA A 214 15.94 19.14 -1.64
CA ALA A 214 17.18 18.49 -1.26
C ALA A 214 17.48 17.32 -2.19
N SER A 215 18.73 16.94 -2.28
CA SER A 215 19.15 15.77 -3.03
C SER A 215 20.10 14.91 -2.21
N TYR A 216 19.99 13.58 -2.38
CA TYR A 216 20.93 12.62 -1.83
C TYR A 216 21.59 11.86 -2.98
N ASN A 217 22.91 11.89 -2.99
CA ASN A 217 23.70 11.20 -4.01
C ASN A 217 24.25 9.89 -3.44
N PHE A 218 23.95 8.76 -4.06
CA PHE A 218 24.42 7.44 -3.62
C PHE A 218 25.92 7.29 -3.63
N LYS A 219 26.63 7.86 -4.62
CA LYS A 219 28.08 7.74 -4.76
C LYS A 219 28.83 8.47 -3.66
N SER A 220 28.39 9.69 -3.34
CA SER A 220 29.01 10.49 -2.28
C SER A 220 28.41 10.25 -0.89
N ARG A 221 27.21 9.63 -0.81
CA ARG A 221 26.41 9.44 0.41
C ARG A 221 26.12 10.74 1.17
N GLN A 222 25.95 11.83 0.42
CA GLN A 222 25.75 13.16 0.98
C GLN A 222 24.40 13.74 0.55
N PHE A 223 23.78 14.45 1.49
CA PHE A 223 22.67 15.35 1.24
C PHE A 223 23.18 16.73 0.82
N LYS A 224 22.45 17.35 -0.13
CA LYS A 224 22.63 18.77 -0.52
C LYS A 224 21.30 19.47 -0.44
#